data_5f7ae550a08df56c16434010cc0ef6e9
#
_entry.id   5f7ae550a08df56c16434010cc0ef6e9
#
_cell.length_a   1.000
_cell.length_b   1.000
_cell.length_c   1.000
_cell.angle_alpha   90.00
_cell.angle_beta   90.00
_cell.angle_gamma   90.00
#
_symmetry.space_group_name_H-M   'P 1'
#
loop_
_entity.id
_entity.type
_entity.pdbx_description
1 polymer ?
#
loop_
_entity_poly.entity_id
_entity_poly.type
_entity_poly.pdbx_seq_one_letter_code
_entity_poly.pdbx_strand_id
1 'polypeptide(L)'
;ENHYKGISDANIAMQKIRDSQDLLESVKIQSYAEMQFIRAYLYFDLVQQFGRIPLVTEGSFEIRTDFKRAPIADVYNVIISDLRNAAENLPEKASVLGRATRYSAAHLLAKVYLTRGSAVKDARGQKATDMDSTLYYAEQVINSGAYALQENFSSLWDIKNQGNSEAVFAVQFTTEPMFNGDGNKQHLYWLSWYEDQPGMLRDIENGRP
;
A
#
# COMPACT_ATOMS: atom_id res chain seq x y z
N GLU A 1 -7.15 -10.07 -9.23
CA GLU A 1 -8.02 -10.89 -8.34
C GLU A 1 -7.66 -10.64 -6.87
N ASN A 2 -6.41 -10.81 -6.47
CA ASN A 2 -5.97 -10.67 -5.08
C ASN A 2 -6.21 -9.27 -4.47
N HIS A 3 -6.09 -8.19 -5.25
CA HIS A 3 -6.36 -6.83 -4.76
C HIS A 3 -7.81 -6.64 -4.34
N TYR A 4 -8.78 -7.13 -5.13
CA TYR A 4 -10.19 -7.02 -4.75
C TYR A 4 -10.55 -7.88 -3.55
N LYS A 5 -9.87 -9.01 -3.33
CA LYS A 5 -10.00 -9.78 -2.11
C LYS A 5 -9.54 -8.94 -0.91
N GLY A 6 -8.36 -8.33 -0.98
CA GLY A 6 -7.87 -7.46 0.08
C GLY A 6 -8.76 -6.23 0.34
N ILE A 7 -9.34 -5.63 -0.73
CA ILE A 7 -10.30 -4.53 -0.61
C ILE A 7 -11.59 -5.01 0.09
N SER A 8 -12.09 -6.17 -0.28
CA SER A 8 -13.27 -6.76 0.36
C SER A 8 -13.02 -7.04 1.84
N ASP A 9 -11.88 -7.65 2.16
CA ASP A 9 -11.48 -7.95 3.54
C ASP A 9 -11.35 -6.65 4.37
N ALA A 10 -10.75 -5.61 3.80
CA ALA A 10 -10.65 -4.30 4.46
C ALA A 10 -12.05 -3.67 4.70
N ASN A 11 -12.95 -3.74 3.72
CA ASN A 11 -14.31 -3.23 3.85
C ASN A 11 -15.10 -3.96 4.94
N ILE A 12 -15.02 -5.30 4.97
CA ILE A 12 -15.66 -6.13 5.98
C ILE A 12 -15.09 -5.83 7.37
N ALA A 13 -13.75 -5.72 7.47
CA ALA A 13 -13.09 -5.37 8.73
C ALA A 13 -13.53 -4.00 9.24
N MET A 14 -13.58 -2.97 8.39
CA MET A 14 -14.07 -1.64 8.75
C MET A 14 -15.52 -1.66 9.25
N GLN A 15 -16.38 -2.43 8.61
CA GLN A 15 -17.75 -2.62 9.07
C GLN A 15 -17.79 -3.26 10.46
N LYS A 16 -17.06 -4.35 10.67
CA LYS A 16 -17.00 -5.07 11.96
C LYS A 16 -16.42 -4.20 13.09
N ILE A 17 -15.39 -3.41 12.80
CA ILE A 17 -14.79 -2.46 13.75
C ILE A 17 -15.84 -1.42 14.18
N ARG A 18 -16.54 -0.82 13.22
CA ARG A 18 -17.58 0.18 13.49
C ARG A 18 -18.72 -0.39 14.34
N ASP A 19 -19.17 -1.59 14.03
CA ASP A 19 -20.33 -2.23 14.68
C ASP A 19 -19.99 -2.87 16.03
N SER A 20 -18.71 -3.03 16.37
CA SER A 20 -18.27 -3.63 17.64
C SER A 20 -18.67 -2.76 18.84
N GLN A 21 -19.14 -3.40 19.90
CA GLN A 21 -19.44 -2.75 21.18
C GLN A 21 -18.32 -2.97 22.21
N ASP A 22 -17.45 -3.94 21.98
CA ASP A 22 -16.45 -4.41 22.96
C ASP A 22 -15.09 -3.72 22.77
N LEU A 23 -14.84 -3.10 21.63
CA LEU A 23 -13.56 -2.44 21.35
C LEU A 23 -13.52 -1.04 21.98
N LEU A 24 -12.39 -0.73 22.59
CA LEU A 24 -12.07 0.64 23.01
C LEU A 24 -12.08 1.57 21.82
N GLU A 25 -12.57 2.80 22.00
CA GLU A 25 -12.70 3.77 20.91
C GLU A 25 -11.35 4.09 20.22
N SER A 26 -10.28 4.21 21.00
CA SER A 26 -8.94 4.42 20.44
C SER A 26 -8.47 3.27 19.55
N VAL A 27 -8.82 2.02 19.91
CA VAL A 27 -8.51 0.82 19.12
C VAL A 27 -9.34 0.80 17.83
N LYS A 28 -10.64 1.19 17.92
CA LYS A 28 -11.50 1.30 16.73
C LYS A 28 -10.93 2.29 15.73
N ILE A 29 -10.61 3.52 16.20
CA ILE A 29 -10.09 4.60 15.36
C ILE A 29 -8.82 4.15 14.64
N GLN A 30 -7.86 3.60 15.38
CA GLN A 30 -6.60 3.14 14.80
C GLN A 30 -6.80 1.99 13.83
N SER A 31 -7.56 0.96 14.22
CA SER A 31 -7.77 -0.22 13.36
C SER A 31 -8.55 0.12 12.10
N TYR A 32 -9.52 1.03 12.20
CA TYR A 32 -10.26 1.53 11.05
C TYR A 32 -9.34 2.27 10.07
N ALA A 33 -8.47 3.14 10.59
CA ALA A 33 -7.48 3.88 9.81
C ALA A 33 -6.47 2.96 9.11
N GLU A 34 -6.06 1.86 9.75
CA GLU A 34 -5.21 0.85 9.12
C GLU A 34 -5.90 0.17 7.94
N MET A 35 -7.17 -0.18 8.07
CA MET A 35 -7.93 -0.79 6.98
C MET A 35 -8.15 0.21 5.82
N GLN A 36 -8.36 1.48 6.12
CA GLN A 36 -8.42 2.53 5.10
C GLN A 36 -7.09 2.69 4.36
N PHE A 37 -5.96 2.68 5.06
CA PHE A 37 -4.64 2.70 4.43
C PHE A 37 -4.46 1.53 3.46
N ILE A 38 -4.80 0.31 3.87
CA ILE A 38 -4.70 -0.90 3.03
C ILE A 38 -5.61 -0.77 1.81
N ARG A 39 -6.87 -0.36 1.99
CA ARG A 39 -7.82 -0.18 0.89
C ARG A 39 -7.32 0.85 -0.12
N ALA A 40 -6.86 1.98 0.36
CA ALA A 40 -6.32 3.04 -0.49
C ALA A 40 -5.07 2.59 -1.26
N TYR A 41 -4.14 1.88 -0.61
CA TYR A 41 -2.96 1.32 -1.25
C TYR A 41 -3.32 0.40 -2.41
N LEU A 42 -4.26 -0.53 -2.18
CA LEU A 42 -4.71 -1.48 -3.19
C LEU A 42 -5.45 -0.79 -4.36
N TYR A 43 -6.31 0.19 -4.05
CA TYR A 43 -6.97 0.97 -5.10
C TYR A 43 -5.99 1.84 -5.90
N PHE A 44 -4.97 2.40 -5.25
CA PHE A 44 -3.97 3.20 -5.93
C PHE A 44 -3.17 2.35 -6.92
N ASP A 45 -2.79 1.13 -6.55
CA ASP A 45 -2.13 0.21 -7.48
C ASP A 45 -3.03 -0.16 -8.66
N LEU A 46 -4.29 -0.54 -8.38
CA LEU A 46 -5.25 -0.91 -9.42
C LEU A 46 -5.55 0.24 -10.40
N VAL A 47 -5.77 1.45 -9.90
CA VAL A 47 -6.15 2.58 -10.78
C VAL A 47 -5.01 3.02 -11.70
N GLN A 48 -3.76 2.87 -11.25
CA GLN A 48 -2.59 3.15 -12.09
C GLN A 48 -2.44 2.13 -13.22
N GLN A 49 -2.71 0.85 -12.96
CA GLN A 49 -2.55 -0.21 -13.95
C GLN A 49 -3.74 -0.30 -14.92
N PHE A 50 -4.97 -0.11 -14.45
CA PHE A 50 -6.18 -0.42 -15.20
C PHE A 50 -7.07 0.80 -15.51
N GLY A 51 -6.77 1.97 -14.94
CA GLY A 51 -7.58 3.18 -15.11
C GLY A 51 -8.94 3.05 -14.42
N ARG A 52 -10.04 3.04 -15.19
CA ARG A 52 -11.40 2.88 -14.66
C ARG A 52 -11.60 1.46 -14.14
N ILE A 53 -11.94 1.34 -12.87
CA ILE A 53 -12.11 0.08 -12.13
C ILE A 53 -13.42 0.08 -11.33
N PRO A 54 -13.97 -1.06 -10.94
CA PRO A 54 -15.06 -1.14 -9.97
C PRO A 54 -14.65 -0.52 -8.64
N LEU A 55 -15.49 0.37 -8.11
CA LEU A 55 -15.28 1.02 -6.82
C LEU A 55 -16.27 0.45 -5.80
N VAL A 56 -15.76 -0.32 -4.84
CA VAL A 56 -16.53 -0.99 -3.77
C VAL A 56 -16.01 -0.48 -2.44
N THR A 57 -16.84 0.24 -1.71
CA THR A 57 -16.47 0.89 -0.43
C THR A 57 -17.13 0.27 0.79
N GLU A 58 -18.00 -0.72 0.57
CA GLU A 58 -18.74 -1.42 1.63
C GLU A 58 -18.46 -2.91 1.58
N GLY A 59 -18.46 -3.53 2.74
CA GLY A 59 -18.40 -4.99 2.87
C GLY A 59 -19.67 -5.64 2.34
N SER A 60 -19.53 -6.76 1.62
CA SER A 60 -20.66 -7.58 1.21
C SER A 60 -20.35 -9.05 1.45
N PHE A 61 -21.30 -9.76 2.01
CA PHE A 61 -21.23 -11.22 2.18
C PHE A 61 -22.00 -11.94 1.06
N GLU A 62 -22.66 -11.19 0.18
CA GLU A 62 -23.40 -11.73 -0.95
C GLU A 62 -22.55 -11.71 -2.23
N ILE A 63 -22.80 -12.71 -3.09
CA ILE A 63 -22.18 -12.75 -4.42
C ILE A 63 -22.83 -11.68 -5.28
N ARG A 64 -22.03 -10.72 -5.73
CA ARG A 64 -22.46 -9.66 -6.63
C ARG A 64 -21.74 -9.77 -7.97
N THR A 65 -22.47 -9.55 -9.05
CA THR A 65 -21.96 -9.60 -10.44
C THR A 65 -22.26 -8.32 -11.24
N ASP A 66 -22.87 -7.31 -10.60
CA ASP A 66 -23.39 -6.10 -11.21
C ASP A 66 -22.41 -4.91 -11.18
N PHE A 67 -21.12 -5.20 -11.02
CA PHE A 67 -20.09 -4.17 -10.89
C PHE A 67 -19.88 -3.38 -12.18
N LYS A 68 -19.89 -2.05 -12.05
CA LYS A 68 -19.53 -1.12 -13.12
C LYS A 68 -18.21 -0.42 -12.78
N ARG A 69 -17.45 -0.11 -13.82
CA ARG A 69 -16.20 0.65 -13.68
C ARG A 69 -16.52 2.12 -13.36
N ALA A 70 -16.05 2.59 -12.21
CA ALA A 70 -16.17 3.98 -11.77
C ALA A 70 -15.25 4.91 -12.57
N PRO A 71 -15.56 6.20 -12.66
CA PRO A 71 -14.62 7.21 -13.14
C PRO A 71 -13.32 7.21 -12.31
N ILE A 72 -12.19 7.47 -12.98
CA ILE A 72 -10.87 7.49 -12.30
C ILE A 72 -10.85 8.53 -11.18
N ALA A 73 -11.46 9.69 -11.40
CA ALA A 73 -11.55 10.76 -10.40
C ALA A 73 -12.24 10.31 -9.10
N ASP A 74 -13.29 9.49 -9.20
CA ASP A 74 -14.01 8.98 -8.02
C ASP A 74 -13.15 8.00 -7.22
N VAL A 75 -12.37 7.17 -7.92
CA VAL A 75 -11.41 6.27 -7.28
C VAL A 75 -10.34 7.07 -6.53
N TYR A 76 -9.76 8.11 -7.15
CA TYR A 76 -8.80 8.99 -6.46
C TYR A 76 -9.42 9.72 -5.27
N ASN A 77 -10.69 10.11 -5.33
CA ASN A 77 -11.36 10.76 -4.21
C ASN A 77 -11.45 9.82 -2.99
N VAL A 78 -11.79 8.54 -3.20
CA VAL A 78 -11.82 7.55 -2.12
C VAL A 78 -10.41 7.29 -1.57
N ILE A 79 -9.42 7.09 -2.42
CA ILE A 79 -8.01 6.89 -2.02
C ILE A 79 -7.54 8.05 -1.12
N ILE A 80 -7.78 9.29 -1.54
CA ILE A 80 -7.34 10.47 -0.79
C ILE A 80 -8.10 10.62 0.53
N SER A 81 -9.40 10.36 0.54
CA SER A 81 -10.21 10.39 1.76
C SER A 81 -9.70 9.38 2.80
N ASP A 82 -9.46 8.15 2.37
CA ASP A 82 -8.96 7.08 3.21
C ASP A 82 -7.57 7.39 3.78
N LEU A 83 -6.66 7.87 2.92
CA LEU A 83 -5.30 8.18 3.35
C LEU A 83 -5.22 9.41 4.25
N ARG A 84 -6.08 10.40 4.07
CA ARG A 84 -6.15 11.55 4.99
C ARG A 84 -6.56 11.10 6.38
N ASN A 85 -7.62 10.29 6.46
CA ASN A 85 -8.04 9.75 7.75
C ASN A 85 -6.95 8.85 8.37
N ALA A 86 -6.24 8.08 7.56
CA ALA A 86 -5.11 7.28 8.02
C ALA A 86 -3.95 8.15 8.55
N ALA A 87 -3.59 9.24 7.86
CA ALA A 87 -2.53 10.15 8.31
C ALA A 87 -2.89 10.89 9.60
N GLU A 88 -4.17 11.13 9.87
CA GLU A 88 -4.63 11.76 11.10
C GLU A 88 -4.68 10.80 12.30
N ASN A 89 -5.07 9.55 12.08
CA ASN A 89 -5.45 8.62 13.13
C ASN A 89 -4.46 7.46 13.37
N LEU A 90 -3.49 7.26 12.48
CA LEU A 90 -2.44 6.28 12.72
C LEU A 90 -1.34 6.83 13.64
N PRO A 91 -0.68 5.95 14.41
CA PRO A 91 0.43 6.34 15.28
C PRO A 91 1.65 6.79 14.45
N GLU A 92 2.53 7.56 15.07
CA GLU A 92 3.81 7.96 14.47
C GLU A 92 4.76 6.77 14.30
N LYS A 93 4.71 5.86 15.26
CA LYS A 93 5.55 4.66 15.27
C LYS A 93 4.67 3.42 15.36
N ALA A 94 4.91 2.46 14.50
CA ALA A 94 4.22 1.18 14.53
C ALA A 94 4.68 0.34 15.74
N SER A 95 3.74 -0.35 16.38
CA SER A 95 4.03 -1.30 17.45
C SER A 95 4.74 -2.56 16.95
N VAL A 96 4.50 -2.93 15.71
CA VAL A 96 5.07 -4.09 15.02
C VAL A 96 5.52 -3.66 13.62
N LEU A 97 6.69 -4.15 13.20
CA LEU A 97 7.21 -3.90 11.86
C LEU A 97 6.18 -4.34 10.79
N GLY A 98 6.00 -3.51 9.78
CA GLY A 98 5.05 -3.76 8.69
C GLY A 98 3.65 -3.21 8.90
N ARG A 99 3.31 -2.71 10.10
CA ARG A 99 2.06 -1.95 10.29
C ARG A 99 2.20 -0.53 9.78
N ALA A 100 1.12 0.00 9.22
CA ALA A 100 1.10 1.36 8.71
C ALA A 100 1.23 2.40 9.84
N THR A 101 1.89 3.49 9.53
CA THR A 101 2.05 4.66 10.40
C THR A 101 1.44 5.90 9.73
N ARG A 102 1.26 6.99 10.49
CA ARG A 102 0.85 8.26 9.89
C ARG A 102 1.79 8.73 8.78
N TYR A 103 3.08 8.45 8.93
CA TYR A 103 4.07 8.80 7.91
C TYR A 103 4.00 7.90 6.68
N SER A 104 3.62 6.63 6.83
CA SER A 104 3.31 5.75 5.69
C SER A 104 2.13 6.30 4.89
N ALA A 105 1.09 6.77 5.58
CA ALA A 105 -0.07 7.38 4.94
C ALA A 105 0.27 8.73 4.29
N ALA A 106 1.05 9.58 4.96
CA ALA A 106 1.51 10.85 4.41
C ALA A 106 2.39 10.65 3.16
N HIS A 107 3.33 9.71 3.20
CA HIS A 107 4.17 9.37 2.05
C HIS A 107 3.32 8.89 0.86
N LEU A 108 2.36 8.00 1.11
CA LEU A 108 1.48 7.54 0.04
C LEU A 108 0.57 8.66 -0.49
N LEU A 109 0.08 9.57 0.37
CA LEU A 109 -0.65 10.78 -0.04
C LEU A 109 0.18 11.67 -0.96
N ALA A 110 1.43 11.94 -0.61
CA ALA A 110 2.34 12.71 -1.46
C ALA A 110 2.46 12.06 -2.85
N LYS A 111 2.66 10.74 -2.91
CA LYS A 111 2.72 9.99 -4.17
C LYS A 111 1.40 10.03 -4.95
N VAL A 112 0.26 9.90 -4.27
CA VAL A 112 -1.08 9.94 -4.89
C VAL A 112 -1.35 11.33 -5.49
N TYR A 113 -1.07 12.41 -4.75
CA TYR A 113 -1.25 13.76 -5.24
C TYR A 113 -0.32 14.10 -6.41
N LEU A 114 0.96 13.70 -6.32
CA LEU A 114 1.91 13.86 -7.41
C LEU A 114 1.43 13.14 -8.68
N THR A 115 0.97 11.89 -8.54
CA THR A 115 0.48 11.09 -9.65
C THR A 115 -0.79 11.68 -10.25
N ARG A 116 -1.72 12.17 -9.43
CA ARG A 116 -2.95 12.82 -9.90
C ARG A 116 -2.65 14.15 -10.58
N GLY A 117 -1.87 15.00 -9.94
CA GLY A 117 -1.56 16.35 -10.41
C GLY A 117 -0.67 16.38 -11.66
N SER A 118 0.19 15.38 -11.88
CA SER A 118 1.04 15.26 -13.08
C SER A 118 0.32 14.71 -14.31
N ALA A 119 -0.98 14.42 -14.24
CA ALA A 119 -1.72 13.89 -15.38
C ALA A 119 -1.79 14.90 -16.53
N VAL A 120 -1.44 14.44 -17.74
CA VAL A 120 -1.40 15.28 -18.95
C VAL A 120 -2.81 15.68 -19.43
N LYS A 121 -3.82 14.85 -19.14
CA LYS A 121 -5.23 15.08 -19.51
C LYS A 121 -6.09 15.02 -18.26
N ASP A 122 -7.21 15.74 -18.27
CA ASP A 122 -8.18 15.77 -17.17
C ASP A 122 -8.93 14.42 -17.00
N ALA A 123 -8.17 13.34 -16.83
CA ALA A 123 -8.70 12.00 -16.66
C ALA A 123 -8.73 11.55 -15.19
N ARG A 124 -8.00 12.23 -14.31
CA ARG A 124 -7.80 11.81 -12.91
C ARG A 124 -8.48 12.75 -11.90
N GLY A 125 -9.19 13.78 -12.38
CA GLY A 125 -9.80 14.80 -11.53
C GLY A 125 -8.75 15.60 -10.77
N GLN A 126 -7.62 15.92 -11.43
CA GLN A 126 -6.54 16.71 -10.88
C GLN A 126 -7.01 18.12 -10.48
N LYS A 127 -6.38 18.67 -9.46
CA LYS A 127 -6.63 20.00 -8.94
C LYS A 127 -5.36 20.83 -8.98
N ALA A 128 -5.52 22.14 -9.15
CA ALA A 128 -4.38 23.08 -9.14
C ALA A 128 -3.53 22.98 -7.85
N THR A 129 -4.16 22.57 -6.73
CA THR A 129 -3.52 22.40 -5.42
C THR A 129 -2.86 21.05 -5.19
N ASP A 130 -2.81 20.16 -6.18
CA ASP A 130 -2.26 18.82 -5.98
C ASP A 130 -0.75 18.85 -5.72
N MET A 131 -0.02 19.75 -6.38
CA MET A 131 1.43 19.90 -6.14
C MET A 131 1.73 20.48 -4.76
N ASP A 132 0.93 21.43 -4.29
CA ASP A 132 1.04 21.98 -2.91
C ASP A 132 0.74 20.87 -1.88
N SER A 133 -0.26 20.04 -2.15
CA SER A 133 -0.58 18.90 -1.29
C SER A 133 0.54 17.85 -1.31
N THR A 134 1.17 17.62 -2.46
CA THR A 134 2.34 16.73 -2.58
C THR A 134 3.47 17.22 -1.68
N LEU A 135 3.81 18.49 -1.78
CA LEU A 135 4.88 19.11 -0.99
C LEU A 135 4.57 19.02 0.50
N TYR A 136 3.37 19.42 0.91
CA TYR A 136 2.91 19.38 2.30
C TYR A 136 3.09 17.99 2.95
N TYR A 137 2.61 16.93 2.29
CA TYR A 137 2.71 15.58 2.85
C TYR A 137 4.13 14.99 2.77
N ALA A 138 4.91 15.35 1.75
CA ALA A 138 6.33 14.97 1.68
C ALA A 138 7.14 15.61 2.80
N GLU A 139 6.93 16.91 3.08
CA GLU A 139 7.59 17.63 4.16
C GLU A 139 7.23 17.07 5.54
N GLN A 140 6.02 16.61 5.77
CA GLN A 140 5.65 15.93 7.02
C GLN A 140 6.53 14.70 7.28
N VAL A 141 6.82 13.91 6.25
CA VAL A 141 7.68 12.73 6.38
C VAL A 141 9.13 13.13 6.59
N ILE A 142 9.65 14.06 5.78
CA ILE A 142 11.05 14.52 5.85
C ILE A 142 11.33 15.17 7.21
N ASN A 143 10.46 16.07 7.64
CA ASN A 143 10.65 16.85 8.88
C ASN A 143 10.33 16.05 10.15
N SER A 144 9.77 14.85 10.02
CA SER A 144 9.51 13.97 11.17
C SER A 144 10.78 13.49 11.86
N GLY A 145 11.90 13.40 11.14
CA GLY A 145 13.14 12.79 11.60
C GLY A 145 13.05 11.27 11.83
N ALA A 146 11.91 10.66 11.48
CA ALA A 146 11.69 9.21 11.68
C ALA A 146 12.41 8.35 10.63
N TYR A 147 12.78 8.95 9.49
CA TYR A 147 13.40 8.27 8.35
C TYR A 147 14.67 8.97 7.92
N ALA A 148 15.63 8.20 7.43
CA ALA A 148 16.90 8.68 6.92
C ALA A 148 17.42 7.74 5.83
N LEU A 149 18.10 8.31 4.84
CA LEU A 149 18.78 7.53 3.81
C LEU A 149 19.89 6.67 4.43
N GLN A 150 20.08 5.47 3.90
CA GLN A 150 21.19 4.60 4.29
C GLN A 150 22.50 5.11 3.67
N GLU A 151 23.59 5.11 4.44
CA GLU A 151 24.91 5.53 3.92
C GLU A 151 25.42 4.61 2.81
N ASN A 152 25.07 3.33 2.91
CA ASN A 152 25.49 2.33 1.94
C ASN A 152 24.28 1.69 1.25
N PHE A 153 24.20 1.83 -0.06
CA PHE A 153 23.13 1.28 -0.89
C PHE A 153 22.96 -0.25 -0.70
N SER A 154 24.04 -1.00 -0.55
CA SER A 154 23.97 -2.44 -0.36
C SER A 154 23.28 -2.84 0.96
N SER A 155 23.33 -1.97 1.98
CA SER A 155 22.68 -2.24 3.27
C SER A 155 21.15 -2.24 3.21
N LEU A 156 20.56 -1.60 2.20
CA LEU A 156 19.10 -1.62 1.97
C LEU A 156 18.57 -3.04 1.73
N TRP A 157 19.40 -3.87 1.11
CA TRP A 157 19.02 -5.21 0.65
C TRP A 157 19.50 -6.32 1.58
N ASP A 158 20.20 -5.95 2.66
CA ASP A 158 20.65 -6.94 3.65
C ASP A 158 19.45 -7.47 4.45
N ILE A 159 19.29 -8.79 4.43
CA ILE A 159 18.22 -9.49 5.16
C ILE A 159 18.25 -9.21 6.67
N LYS A 160 19.42 -8.87 7.21
CA LYS A 160 19.59 -8.51 8.62
C LYS A 160 19.22 -7.07 8.93
N ASN A 161 19.01 -6.24 7.90
CA ASN A 161 18.68 -4.83 8.01
C ASN A 161 17.23 -4.54 7.56
N GLN A 162 16.34 -5.50 7.70
CA GLN A 162 14.92 -5.31 7.37
C GLN A 162 14.29 -4.25 8.27
N GLY A 163 13.47 -3.38 7.69
CA GLY A 163 12.86 -2.27 8.42
C GLY A 163 13.84 -1.17 8.80
N ASN A 164 14.92 -1.00 8.02
CA ASN A 164 15.89 0.07 8.18
C ASN A 164 15.24 1.48 8.08
N SER A 165 16.00 2.51 8.42
CA SER A 165 15.51 3.88 8.50
C SER A 165 15.03 4.49 7.16
N GLU A 166 15.37 3.90 6.02
CA GLU A 166 14.91 4.36 4.71
C GLU A 166 13.54 3.74 4.33
N ALA A 167 13.17 2.60 4.93
CA ALA A 167 11.93 1.90 4.62
C ALA A 167 10.72 2.56 5.33
N VAL A 168 9.94 3.36 4.61
CA VAL A 168 8.74 4.03 5.15
C VAL A 168 7.59 3.04 5.38
N PHE A 169 7.40 2.11 4.47
CA PHE A 169 6.43 1.01 4.57
C PHE A 169 6.90 -0.17 3.73
N ALA A 170 6.86 -1.36 4.30
CA ALA A 170 7.20 -2.59 3.60
C ALA A 170 6.28 -3.74 4.00
N VAL A 171 5.84 -4.50 3.01
CA VAL A 171 5.09 -5.75 3.24
C VAL A 171 6.06 -6.78 3.79
N GLN A 172 5.74 -7.33 4.95
CA GLN A 172 6.58 -8.31 5.62
C GLN A 172 6.27 -9.72 5.13
N PHE A 173 7.31 -10.47 4.82
CA PHE A 173 7.24 -11.90 4.54
C PHE A 173 7.92 -12.66 5.69
N THR A 174 7.40 -13.83 6.02
CA THR A 174 7.92 -14.68 7.09
C THR A 174 8.19 -16.09 6.59
N THR A 175 9.03 -16.82 7.29
CA THR A 175 9.26 -18.26 7.06
C THR A 175 8.20 -19.14 7.72
N GLU A 176 7.33 -18.56 8.57
CA GLU A 176 6.23 -19.28 9.23
C GLU A 176 5.18 -19.73 8.21
N PRO A 177 4.97 -21.04 7.99
CA PRO A 177 4.09 -21.53 6.92
C PRO A 177 2.66 -21.03 7.02
N MET A 178 2.15 -20.79 8.25
CA MET A 178 0.78 -20.31 8.49
C MET A 178 0.56 -18.88 7.95
N PHE A 179 1.59 -18.04 7.95
CA PHE A 179 1.51 -16.62 7.58
C PHE A 179 2.24 -16.28 6.30
N ASN A 180 2.97 -17.23 5.73
CA ASN A 180 3.80 -17.03 4.56
C ASN A 180 2.99 -16.99 3.24
N GLY A 181 1.80 -17.58 3.23
CA GLY A 181 1.03 -17.78 1.99
C GLY A 181 1.90 -18.52 0.96
N ASP A 182 2.00 -17.94 -0.25
CA ASP A 182 2.89 -18.43 -1.30
C ASP A 182 4.35 -17.93 -1.19
N GLY A 183 4.67 -17.17 -0.15
CA GLY A 183 5.96 -16.52 0.05
C GLY A 183 6.22 -15.36 -0.91
N ASN A 184 7.41 -14.77 -0.77
CA ASN A 184 7.87 -13.74 -1.69
C ASN A 184 8.45 -14.37 -2.95
N LYS A 185 7.70 -14.34 -4.04
CA LYS A 185 8.11 -14.87 -5.35
C LYS A 185 8.74 -13.82 -6.27
N GLN A 186 8.95 -12.59 -5.80
CA GLN A 186 9.48 -11.51 -6.65
C GLN A 186 10.82 -11.85 -7.28
N HIS A 187 11.70 -12.51 -6.53
CA HIS A 187 12.97 -12.97 -7.04
C HIS A 187 12.84 -13.95 -8.21
N LEU A 188 11.72 -14.70 -8.31
CA LEU A 188 11.47 -15.60 -9.43
C LEU A 188 10.98 -14.86 -10.69
N TYR A 189 10.23 -13.78 -10.51
CA TYR A 189 9.65 -13.03 -11.64
C TYR A 189 10.61 -12.01 -12.26
N TRP A 190 11.60 -11.56 -11.48
CA TRP A 190 12.57 -10.56 -11.93
C TRP A 190 13.94 -11.13 -12.27
N LEU A 191 14.12 -12.46 -12.23
CA LEU A 191 15.31 -13.09 -12.71
C LEU A 191 15.43 -12.96 -14.22
N SER A 192 16.56 -12.43 -14.67
CA SER A 192 16.93 -12.47 -16.08
C SER A 192 17.11 -13.90 -16.56
N TRP A 193 16.91 -14.15 -17.84
CA TRP A 193 17.21 -15.41 -18.45
C TRP A 193 18.72 -15.59 -18.56
N TYR A 194 19.29 -16.59 -17.89
CA TYR A 194 20.74 -16.75 -17.75
C TYR A 194 21.32 -17.95 -18.51
N GLU A 195 20.52 -18.67 -19.27
CA GLU A 195 20.95 -19.93 -19.91
C GLU A 195 22.21 -19.80 -20.76
N ASP A 196 22.41 -18.65 -21.39
CA ASP A 196 23.53 -18.38 -22.29
C ASP A 196 24.65 -17.53 -21.64
N GLN A 197 24.61 -17.30 -20.34
CA GLN A 197 25.60 -16.46 -19.66
C GLN A 197 26.72 -17.32 -19.05
N PRO A 198 27.98 -17.15 -19.49
CA PRO A 198 29.12 -17.91 -18.95
C PRO A 198 29.25 -17.70 -17.43
N GLY A 199 29.37 -18.80 -16.68
CA GLY A 199 29.57 -18.77 -15.23
C GLY A 199 28.29 -18.67 -14.40
N MET A 200 27.10 -18.61 -15.01
CA MET A 200 25.86 -18.74 -14.30
C MET A 200 25.31 -20.15 -14.39
N LEU A 201 25.09 -20.76 -13.22
CA LEU A 201 24.52 -22.10 -13.12
C LEU A 201 23.01 -21.99 -12.97
N ARG A 202 22.30 -22.76 -13.78
CA ARG A 202 20.86 -22.96 -13.63
C ARG A 202 20.59 -23.92 -12.47
N ASP A 203 19.79 -23.51 -11.52
CA ASP A 203 19.31 -24.41 -10.45
C ASP A 203 18.09 -25.20 -10.95
N ILE A 204 18.39 -26.27 -11.69
CA ILE A 204 17.39 -27.16 -12.33
C ILE A 204 16.58 -27.93 -11.28
N GLU A 205 17.16 -28.26 -10.12
CA GLU A 205 16.49 -29.04 -9.08
C GLU A 205 15.35 -28.27 -8.40
N ASN A 206 15.47 -26.95 -8.30
CA ASN A 206 14.45 -26.08 -7.69
C ASN A 206 13.56 -25.35 -8.70
N GLY A 207 13.61 -25.71 -9.98
CA GLY A 207 12.78 -25.14 -11.03
C GLY A 207 13.06 -23.65 -11.29
N ARG A 208 14.25 -23.16 -10.95
CA ARG A 208 14.68 -21.79 -11.22
C ARG A 208 15.31 -21.72 -12.61
N PRO A 209 14.95 -20.71 -13.42
CA PRO A 209 15.59 -20.49 -14.72
C PRO A 209 17.07 -20.14 -14.58
#